data_266c0ac29de20794f27a54c0ad81311b
#
_entry.id   266c0ac29de20794f27a54c0ad81311b
#
_cell.length_a   1.000
_cell.length_b   1.000
_cell.length_c   1.000
_cell.angle_alpha   90.00
_cell.angle_beta   90.00
_cell.angle_gamma   90.00
#
_symmetry.space_group_name_H-M   'P 1'
#
loop_
_entity.id
_entity.type
_entity.pdbx_description
1 polymer ?
#
loop_
_entity_poly.entity_id
_entity_poly.type
_entity_poly.pdbx_seq_one_letter_code
_entity_poly.pdbx_strand_id
1 'polypeptide(L)'
;MHLKSLTLKGFKSFASATSLKFEPGICAVVGPNGSGKSNVVDALAWVMGEGSAKTLRGGKMQDVIFAGAGDRKALGRAEVTLTIDNADGALPIEYSEVSVNRRMFRDGASEYEINGAKARLMDIQELLSDSGIGREMHIIVGQGKLSEILESRPEDRRSYIEEAAGVLKHRRRKEKAQRKLTGMQANLDRLQDLTDELGKQLKPLARQAEAAQRAATVQADLRDARLRLAGDRVV
;
A
#
# COMPACT_ATOMS: atom_id res chain seq x y z
N MET A 1 2.52 10.47 24.37
CA MET A 1 3.29 9.62 23.43
C MET A 1 4.70 10.21 23.23
N HIS A 2 5.78 9.41 23.30
CA HIS A 2 7.13 9.81 22.97
C HIS A 2 7.94 8.61 22.46
N LEU A 3 9.06 8.86 21.78
CA LEU A 3 9.99 7.81 21.38
C LEU A 3 10.74 7.31 22.61
N LYS A 4 10.67 6.02 22.92
CA LYS A 4 11.32 5.41 24.07
C LYS A 4 12.69 4.85 23.76
N SER A 5 12.81 4.15 22.60
CA SER A 5 14.10 3.63 22.17
C SER A 5 14.15 3.37 20.66
N LEU A 6 15.35 3.41 20.11
CA LEU A 6 15.67 2.99 18.76
C LEU A 6 16.84 2.01 18.79
N THR A 7 16.62 0.78 18.36
CA THR A 7 17.64 -0.26 18.29
C THR A 7 17.99 -0.54 16.83
N LEU A 8 19.28 -0.44 16.49
CA LEU A 8 19.80 -0.67 15.15
C LEU A 8 20.74 -1.87 15.16
N LYS A 9 20.67 -2.73 14.17
CA LYS A 9 21.58 -3.87 13.98
C LYS A 9 21.82 -4.09 12.50
N GLY A 10 23.09 -4.08 12.08
CA GLY A 10 23.43 -4.25 10.67
C GLY A 10 22.95 -3.12 9.76
N PHE A 11 22.60 -1.96 10.32
CA PHE A 11 22.07 -0.83 9.55
C PHE A 11 23.19 0.20 9.29
N LYS A 12 23.51 0.42 8.02
CA LYS A 12 24.54 1.37 7.53
C LYS A 12 25.87 1.23 8.30
N SER A 13 26.23 2.19 9.17
CA SER A 13 27.44 2.16 9.98
C SER A 13 27.32 1.34 11.27
N PHE A 14 26.11 0.90 11.64
CA PHE A 14 25.85 0.16 12.88
C PHE A 14 25.92 -1.36 12.63
N ALA A 15 27.13 -1.92 12.63
CA ALA A 15 27.31 -3.37 12.45
C ALA A 15 26.77 -4.18 13.63
N SER A 16 27.08 -3.77 14.86
CA SER A 16 26.63 -4.38 16.10
C SER A 16 25.29 -3.78 16.54
N ALA A 17 24.53 -4.51 17.34
CA ALA A 17 23.31 -4.01 17.93
C ALA A 17 23.62 -2.78 18.81
N THR A 18 23.01 -1.66 18.47
CA THR A 18 23.14 -0.39 19.19
C THR A 18 21.76 0.09 19.56
N SER A 19 21.52 0.33 20.84
CA SER A 19 20.24 0.82 21.34
C SER A 19 20.40 2.24 21.89
N LEU A 20 19.63 3.15 21.36
CA LEU A 20 19.49 4.53 21.81
C LEU A 20 18.22 4.64 22.63
N LYS A 21 18.33 5.09 23.87
CA LYS A 21 17.17 5.39 24.73
C LYS A 21 16.90 6.88 24.69
N PHE A 22 15.64 7.24 24.64
CA PHE A 22 15.19 8.63 24.62
C PHE A 22 14.33 8.89 25.85
N GLU A 23 14.66 9.94 26.55
CA GLU A 23 13.84 10.45 27.65
C GLU A 23 12.78 11.41 27.11
N PRO A 24 11.66 11.61 27.83
CA PRO A 24 10.66 12.60 27.46
C PRO A 24 11.29 14.01 27.33
N GLY A 25 10.88 14.75 26.31
CA GLY A 25 11.38 16.10 26.04
C GLY A 25 12.39 16.15 24.88
N ILE A 26 13.41 16.98 24.98
CA ILE A 26 14.39 17.20 23.92
C ILE A 26 15.62 16.32 24.15
N CYS A 27 15.89 15.44 23.20
CA CYS A 27 17.09 14.61 23.18
C CYS A 27 18.03 15.07 22.07
N ALA A 28 19.32 15.27 22.37
CA ALA A 28 20.36 15.63 21.40
C ALA A 28 21.31 14.47 21.14
N VAL A 29 21.45 14.09 19.86
CA VAL A 29 22.47 13.11 19.42
C VAL A 29 23.70 13.87 18.94
N VAL A 30 24.77 13.85 19.71
CA VAL A 30 26.02 14.57 19.45
C VAL A 30 27.16 13.61 19.12
N GLY A 31 28.14 14.09 18.36
CA GLY A 31 29.31 13.30 18.00
C GLY A 31 30.10 13.94 16.85
N PRO A 32 31.33 13.47 16.57
CA PRO A 32 32.15 13.97 15.46
C PRO A 32 31.54 13.66 14.09
N ASN A 33 32.06 14.29 13.04
CA ASN A 33 31.66 14.00 11.68
C ASN A 33 32.01 12.55 11.33
N GLY A 34 31.10 11.86 10.64
CA GLY A 34 31.25 10.43 10.28
C GLY A 34 30.84 9.43 11.38
N SER A 35 30.49 9.88 12.60
CA SER A 35 30.07 8.98 13.70
C SER A 35 28.72 8.25 13.50
N GLY A 36 28.01 8.53 12.41
CA GLY A 36 26.73 7.88 12.11
C GLY A 36 25.48 8.64 12.59
N LYS A 37 25.59 9.89 13.07
CA LYS A 37 24.44 10.70 13.51
C LYS A 37 23.29 10.72 12.48
N SER A 38 23.62 11.00 11.23
CA SER A 38 22.63 11.02 10.15
C SER A 38 22.03 9.62 9.86
N ASN A 39 22.76 8.55 10.18
CA ASN A 39 22.25 7.19 10.01
C ASN A 39 21.21 6.83 11.06
N VAL A 40 21.20 7.49 12.22
CA VAL A 40 20.13 7.38 13.23
C VAL A 40 18.83 7.96 12.67
N VAL A 41 18.90 9.13 12.04
CA VAL A 41 17.73 9.77 11.38
C VAL A 41 17.23 8.91 10.21
N ASP A 42 18.15 8.37 9.41
CA ASP A 42 17.77 7.46 8.32
C ASP A 42 17.10 6.18 8.84
N ALA A 43 17.56 5.65 9.96
CA ALA A 43 16.96 4.45 10.57
C ALA A 43 15.54 4.73 11.09
N LEU A 44 15.34 5.89 11.71
CA LEU A 44 14.01 6.37 12.12
C LEU A 44 13.08 6.47 10.92
N ALA A 45 13.47 7.19 9.88
CA ALA A 45 12.71 7.30 8.65
C ALA A 45 12.37 5.92 8.05
N TRP A 46 13.39 5.06 8.00
CA TRP A 46 13.26 3.75 7.41
C TRP A 46 12.27 2.85 8.15
N VAL A 47 12.35 2.76 9.49
CA VAL A 47 11.43 1.91 10.28
C VAL A 47 10.00 2.45 10.26
N MET A 48 9.81 3.77 10.14
CA MET A 48 8.49 4.40 10.01
C MET A 48 7.87 4.25 8.62
N GLY A 49 8.59 3.65 7.66
CA GLY A 49 8.00 3.29 6.39
C GLY A 49 8.54 4.00 5.16
N GLU A 50 9.71 4.68 5.26
CA GLU A 50 10.37 5.24 4.08
C GLU A 50 10.72 4.13 3.07
N GLY A 51 10.21 4.27 1.85
CA GLY A 51 10.39 3.34 0.74
C GLY A 51 11.35 3.83 -0.35
N SER A 52 11.86 5.07 -0.25
CA SER A 52 12.80 5.63 -1.22
C SER A 52 14.25 5.44 -0.77
N ALA A 53 15.03 4.70 -1.54
CA ALA A 53 16.45 4.56 -1.30
C ALA A 53 17.20 5.90 -1.38
N LYS A 54 16.76 6.81 -2.28
CA LYS A 54 17.36 8.15 -2.43
C LYS A 54 17.22 9.00 -1.17
N THR A 55 16.06 8.96 -0.52
CA THR A 55 15.82 9.67 0.76
C THR A 55 16.76 9.17 1.85
N LEU A 56 17.09 7.89 1.81
CA LEU A 56 18.06 7.24 2.71
C LEU A 56 19.50 7.35 2.21
N ARG A 57 19.79 8.20 1.23
CA ARG A 57 21.12 8.43 0.67
C ARG A 57 21.78 7.16 0.09
N GLY A 58 20.97 6.23 -0.43
CA GLY A 58 21.39 5.01 -1.11
C GLY A 58 20.95 4.96 -2.57
N GLY A 59 21.59 4.12 -3.37
CA GLY A 59 21.18 3.81 -4.74
C GLY A 59 20.08 2.74 -4.79
N LYS A 60 20.15 1.77 -3.90
CA LYS A 60 19.18 0.67 -3.74
C LYS A 60 18.77 0.57 -2.27
N MET A 61 17.62 -0.02 -2.01
CA MET A 61 17.15 -0.18 -0.63
C MET A 61 18.09 -1.09 0.21
N GLN A 62 18.73 -2.07 -0.42
CA GLN A 62 19.70 -2.95 0.24
C GLN A 62 20.97 -2.23 0.73
N ASP A 63 21.22 -1.01 0.26
CA ASP A 63 22.36 -0.19 0.72
C ASP A 63 22.23 0.25 2.19
N VAL A 64 21.06 0.04 2.81
CA VAL A 64 20.90 0.21 4.25
C VAL A 64 21.60 -0.90 5.06
N ILE A 65 21.93 -2.02 4.43
CA ILE A 65 22.62 -3.14 5.09
C ILE A 65 24.12 -2.84 5.21
N PHE A 66 24.69 -3.04 6.38
CA PHE A 66 26.12 -2.84 6.62
C PHE A 66 26.97 -3.61 5.59
N ALA A 67 27.75 -2.87 4.82
CA ALA A 67 28.54 -3.39 3.71
C ALA A 67 29.91 -4.00 4.12
N GLY A 68 30.28 -3.86 5.40
CA GLY A 68 31.59 -4.19 5.91
C GLY A 68 32.48 -2.94 6.06
N ALA A 69 33.35 -2.94 7.04
CA ALA A 69 34.35 -1.90 7.24
C ALA A 69 35.53 -2.44 8.10
N GLY A 70 36.78 -2.19 7.68
CA GLY A 70 37.96 -2.76 8.33
C GLY A 70 37.86 -4.28 8.41
N ASP A 71 38.09 -4.85 9.59
CA ASP A 71 38.04 -6.30 9.83
C ASP A 71 36.61 -6.86 9.96
N ARG A 72 35.58 -6.00 9.91
CA ARG A 72 34.17 -6.42 10.05
C ARG A 72 33.59 -6.78 8.68
N LYS A 73 33.19 -8.05 8.53
CA LYS A 73 32.55 -8.55 7.30
C LYS A 73 31.17 -7.89 7.09
N ALA A 74 30.77 -7.83 5.83
CA ALA A 74 29.42 -7.44 5.44
C ALA A 74 28.36 -8.34 6.10
N LEU A 75 27.24 -7.77 6.49
CA LEU A 75 26.14 -8.51 7.11
C LEU A 75 25.07 -8.90 6.08
N GLY A 76 24.32 -9.96 6.38
CA GLY A 76 23.25 -10.48 5.51
C GLY A 76 21.95 -9.68 5.62
N ARG A 77 21.75 -8.92 6.70
CA ARG A 77 20.51 -8.17 6.97
C ARG A 77 20.76 -6.90 7.77
N ALA A 78 19.84 -5.97 7.62
CA ALA A 78 19.66 -4.82 8.52
C ALA A 78 18.35 -5.01 9.30
N GLU A 79 18.36 -4.58 10.55
CA GLU A 79 17.21 -4.63 11.44
C GLU A 79 17.16 -3.34 12.27
N VAL A 80 15.99 -2.71 12.31
CA VAL A 80 15.72 -1.52 13.12
C VAL A 80 14.42 -1.74 13.88
N THR A 81 14.47 -1.51 15.17
CA THR A 81 13.32 -1.56 16.07
C THR A 81 13.11 -0.19 16.69
N LEU A 82 11.94 0.38 16.53
CA LEU A 82 11.48 1.61 17.17
C LEU A 82 10.47 1.26 18.24
N THR A 83 10.70 1.70 19.48
CA THR A 83 9.75 1.54 20.57
C THR A 83 9.18 2.91 20.95
N ILE A 84 7.86 2.98 21.03
CA ILE A 84 7.09 4.19 21.32
C ILE A 84 6.32 3.96 22.62
N ASP A 85 6.37 4.92 23.53
CA ASP A 85 5.47 4.99 24.67
C ASP A 85 4.10 5.45 24.22
N ASN A 86 3.07 4.67 24.52
CA ASN A 86 1.67 4.91 24.18
C ASN A 86 0.76 4.92 25.41
N ALA A 87 1.30 5.28 26.57
CA ALA A 87 0.53 5.30 27.82
C ALA A 87 -0.66 6.28 27.77
N ASP A 88 -0.60 7.30 26.90
CA ASP A 88 -1.67 8.26 26.66
C ASP A 88 -2.71 7.81 25.61
N GLY A 89 -2.54 6.62 25.01
CA GLY A 89 -3.45 6.07 24.00
C GLY A 89 -3.49 6.84 22.68
N ALA A 90 -2.44 7.59 22.34
CA ALA A 90 -2.38 8.38 21.09
C ALA A 90 -2.32 7.49 19.84
N LEU A 91 -1.72 6.30 19.94
CA LEU A 91 -1.80 5.28 18.90
C LEU A 91 -3.09 4.45 19.05
N PRO A 92 -3.84 4.16 17.97
CA PRO A 92 -5.09 3.42 18.01
C PRO A 92 -4.86 1.89 18.19
N ILE A 93 -4.15 1.52 19.23
CA ILE A 93 -3.82 0.15 19.58
C ILE A 93 -3.83 -0.01 21.12
N GLU A 94 -4.37 -1.12 21.62
CA GLU A 94 -4.58 -1.36 23.07
C GLU A 94 -3.29 -1.79 23.81
N TYR A 95 -2.17 -1.14 23.52
CA TYR A 95 -0.88 -1.38 24.19
C TYR A 95 -0.31 -0.07 24.71
N SER A 96 0.19 -0.06 25.92
CA SER A 96 0.89 1.08 26.53
C SER A 96 2.30 1.30 25.94
N GLU A 97 2.84 0.31 25.26
CA GLU A 97 4.11 0.38 24.55
C GLU A 97 3.95 -0.29 23.17
N VAL A 98 4.37 0.39 22.12
CA VAL A 98 4.29 -0.10 20.74
C VAL A 98 5.69 -0.22 20.17
N SER A 99 6.05 -1.44 19.76
CA SER A 99 7.31 -1.74 19.10
C SER A 99 7.07 -2.00 17.61
N VAL A 100 7.71 -1.22 16.77
CA VAL A 100 7.70 -1.40 15.31
C VAL A 100 9.08 -1.91 14.89
N ASN A 101 9.12 -3.06 14.23
CA ASN A 101 10.36 -3.66 13.71
C ASN A 101 10.31 -3.73 12.19
N ARG A 102 11.45 -3.42 11.56
CA ARG A 102 11.68 -3.63 10.12
C ARG A 102 12.99 -4.35 9.92
N ARG A 103 12.95 -5.41 9.10
CA ARG A 103 14.13 -6.15 8.64
C ARG A 103 14.23 -6.08 7.14
N MET A 104 15.46 -6.02 6.61
CA MET A 104 15.78 -6.08 5.19
C MET A 104 16.89 -7.08 4.98
N PHE A 105 16.69 -7.98 4.03
CA PHE A 105 17.68 -8.99 3.62
C PHE A 105 18.34 -8.59 2.30
N ARG A 106 19.52 -9.18 2.01
CA ARG A 106 20.29 -8.87 0.79
C ARG A 106 19.60 -9.30 -0.50
N ASP A 107 18.71 -10.27 -0.45
CA ASP A 107 17.85 -10.69 -1.58
C ASP A 107 16.76 -9.67 -1.91
N GLY A 108 16.60 -8.64 -1.07
CA GLY A 108 15.60 -7.58 -1.22
C GLY A 108 14.30 -7.85 -0.45
N ALA A 109 14.17 -9.00 0.21
CA ALA A 109 13.01 -9.28 1.05
C ALA A 109 12.97 -8.31 2.25
N SER A 110 11.77 -7.85 2.61
CA SER A 110 11.53 -7.00 3.79
C SER A 110 10.47 -7.62 4.66
N GLU A 111 10.74 -7.65 5.95
CA GLU A 111 9.79 -8.10 6.97
C GLU A 111 9.45 -6.94 7.90
N TYR A 112 8.21 -6.93 8.37
CA TYR A 112 7.69 -5.91 9.26
C TYR A 112 6.95 -6.57 10.42
N GLU A 113 7.07 -6.01 11.61
CA GLU A 113 6.38 -6.50 12.82
C GLU A 113 5.90 -5.31 13.65
N ILE A 114 4.74 -5.50 14.29
CA ILE A 114 4.21 -4.62 15.35
C ILE A 114 4.02 -5.48 16.59
N ASN A 115 4.70 -5.14 17.67
CA ASN A 115 4.73 -5.90 18.92
C ASN A 115 5.03 -7.41 18.72
N GLY A 116 5.97 -7.73 17.80
CA GLY A 116 6.34 -9.09 17.46
C GLY A 116 5.37 -9.83 16.53
N ALA A 117 4.21 -9.28 16.22
CA ALA A 117 3.27 -9.83 15.24
C ALA A 117 3.65 -9.38 13.84
N LYS A 118 3.62 -10.29 12.86
CA LYS A 118 3.86 -9.95 11.45
C LYS A 118 2.86 -8.91 10.96
N ALA A 119 3.36 -7.89 10.29
CA ALA A 119 2.58 -6.78 9.76
C ALA A 119 3.00 -6.46 8.33
N ARG A 120 2.22 -5.64 7.64
CA ARG A 120 2.57 -5.07 6.33
C ARG A 120 3.09 -3.65 6.51
N LEU A 121 3.87 -3.17 5.53
CA LEU A 121 4.32 -1.77 5.52
C LEU A 121 3.14 -0.80 5.65
N MET A 122 2.01 -1.10 5.02
CA MET A 122 0.79 -0.28 5.09
C MET A 122 0.23 -0.20 6.51
N ASP A 123 0.28 -1.29 7.27
CA ASP A 123 -0.24 -1.35 8.64
C ASP A 123 0.56 -0.43 9.56
N ILE A 124 1.91 -0.42 9.40
CA ILE A 124 2.80 0.50 10.12
C ILE A 124 2.49 1.95 9.74
N GLN A 125 2.34 2.21 8.44
CA GLN A 125 2.05 3.55 7.95
C GLN A 125 0.68 4.05 8.41
N GLU A 126 -0.33 3.20 8.47
CA GLU A 126 -1.65 3.54 9.00
C GLU A 126 -1.60 3.81 10.50
N LEU A 127 -0.96 2.92 11.26
CA LEU A 127 -0.78 3.08 12.71
C LEU A 127 -0.11 4.41 13.07
N LEU A 128 0.97 4.74 12.38
CA LEU A 128 1.72 5.98 12.66
C LEU A 128 1.02 7.23 12.09
N SER A 129 0.26 7.11 11.00
CA SER A 129 -0.49 8.24 10.43
C SER A 129 -1.60 8.74 11.35
N ASP A 130 -2.22 7.84 12.12
CA ASP A 130 -3.32 8.19 13.02
C ASP A 130 -2.83 8.97 14.26
N SER A 131 -1.56 8.87 14.59
CA SER A 131 -0.94 9.54 15.74
C SER A 131 -0.30 10.91 15.40
N GLY A 132 -0.41 11.36 14.16
CA GLY A 132 0.33 12.54 13.67
C GLY A 132 1.80 12.27 13.33
N ILE A 133 2.30 11.04 13.54
CA ILE A 133 3.63 10.57 13.09
C ILE A 133 3.46 9.94 11.69
N GLY A 134 2.97 10.72 10.72
CA GLY A 134 2.53 10.20 9.42
C GLY A 134 3.66 9.88 8.43
N ARG A 135 3.25 9.25 7.35
CA ARG A 135 4.07 8.74 6.23
C ARG A 135 4.90 9.80 5.51
N GLU A 136 4.45 11.03 5.51
CA GLU A 136 5.18 12.13 4.89
C GLU A 136 6.01 12.78 5.99
N MET A 137 7.22 12.39 6.09
CA MET A 137 8.34 12.71 6.98
C MET A 137 8.57 14.19 7.32
N HIS A 138 7.50 14.98 7.45
CA HIS A 138 7.63 16.37 7.90
C HIS A 138 8.03 16.46 9.37
N ILE A 139 7.89 15.36 10.10
CA ILE A 139 8.40 15.20 11.47
C ILE A 139 9.94 15.06 11.46
N ILE A 140 10.52 14.50 10.39
CA ILE A 140 11.96 14.41 10.21
C ILE A 140 12.42 15.53 9.27
N VAL A 141 12.76 16.66 9.85
CA VAL A 141 13.34 17.77 9.10
C VAL A 141 14.80 17.45 8.80
N GLY A 142 15.06 16.86 7.64
CA GLY A 142 16.41 16.60 7.14
C GLY A 142 17.18 17.89 6.85
N GLN A 143 18.49 17.79 6.78
CA GLN A 143 19.35 18.92 6.43
C GLN A 143 18.95 19.48 5.05
N GLY A 144 18.71 20.78 4.96
CA GLY A 144 18.28 21.49 3.73
C GLY A 144 16.77 21.44 3.47
N LYS A 145 16.00 20.53 4.08
CA LYS A 145 14.56 20.45 3.89
C LYS A 145 13.77 21.67 4.32
N LEU A 146 14.27 22.38 5.35
CA LEU A 146 13.60 23.61 5.81
C LEU A 146 13.61 24.68 4.70
N SER A 147 14.75 24.88 4.05
CA SER A 147 14.86 25.82 2.91
C SER A 147 13.98 25.38 1.75
N GLU A 148 13.95 24.08 1.43
CA GLU A 148 13.09 23.51 0.39
C GLU A 148 11.61 23.78 0.69
N ILE A 149 11.18 23.64 1.94
CA ILE A 149 9.80 23.95 2.36
C ILE A 149 9.48 25.44 2.20
N LEU A 150 10.41 26.31 2.62
CA LEU A 150 10.21 27.77 2.54
C LEU A 150 10.20 28.28 1.10
N GLU A 151 10.99 27.67 0.22
CA GLU A 151 11.08 27.99 -1.21
C GLU A 151 10.08 27.23 -2.08
N SER A 152 9.34 26.26 -1.51
CA SER A 152 8.36 25.45 -2.22
C SER A 152 7.18 26.28 -2.72
N ARG A 153 6.52 25.78 -3.76
CA ARG A 153 5.31 26.41 -4.33
C ARG A 153 4.17 26.44 -3.30
N PRO A 154 3.22 27.39 -3.41
CA PRO A 154 2.10 27.48 -2.49
C PRO A 154 1.28 26.18 -2.38
N GLU A 155 1.12 25.46 -3.49
CA GLU A 155 0.41 24.17 -3.56
C GLU A 155 1.12 23.10 -2.73
N ASP A 156 2.45 23.06 -2.78
CA ASP A 156 3.27 22.10 -2.02
C ASP A 156 3.25 22.46 -0.52
N ARG A 157 3.36 23.76 -0.19
CA ARG A 157 3.21 24.24 1.20
C ARG A 157 1.86 23.91 1.81
N ARG A 158 0.81 23.92 1.01
CA ARG A 158 -0.53 23.52 1.46
C ARG A 158 -0.56 22.08 1.95
N SER A 159 0.19 21.17 1.33
CA SER A 159 0.25 19.77 1.76
C SER A 159 0.78 19.64 3.19
N TYR A 160 1.77 20.44 3.57
CA TYR A 160 2.31 20.47 4.93
C TYR A 160 1.27 20.93 5.97
N ILE A 161 0.47 21.96 5.62
CA ILE A 161 -0.59 22.46 6.49
C ILE A 161 -1.71 21.42 6.62
N GLU A 162 -2.09 20.78 5.52
CA GLU A 162 -3.12 19.73 5.50
C GLU A 162 -2.67 18.49 6.32
N GLU A 163 -1.39 18.17 6.32
CA GLU A 163 -0.82 17.10 7.14
C GLU A 163 -0.83 17.46 8.64
N ALA A 164 -0.35 18.63 8.99
CA ALA A 164 -0.39 19.12 10.37
C ALA A 164 -1.82 19.19 10.92
N ALA A 165 -2.80 19.44 10.04
CA ALA A 165 -4.22 19.43 10.38
C ALA A 165 -4.85 18.02 10.39
N GLY A 166 -4.09 16.97 10.09
CA GLY A 166 -4.59 15.58 10.05
C GLY A 166 -5.56 15.25 8.91
N VAL A 167 -5.70 16.14 7.91
CA VAL A 167 -6.71 15.99 6.82
C VAL A 167 -6.22 15.14 5.66
N LEU A 168 -4.93 14.87 5.55
CA LEU A 168 -4.34 14.10 4.44
C LEU A 168 -4.90 12.69 4.31
N LYS A 169 -5.22 12.03 5.42
CA LYS A 169 -5.83 10.68 5.42
C LYS A 169 -7.18 10.69 4.68
N HIS A 170 -8.02 11.68 4.97
CA HIS A 170 -9.32 11.83 4.32
C HIS A 170 -9.18 12.15 2.83
N ARG A 171 -8.25 13.03 2.47
CA ARG A 171 -7.97 13.37 1.07
C ARG A 171 -7.50 12.15 0.28
N ARG A 172 -6.55 11.38 0.79
CA ARG A 172 -6.05 10.14 0.14
C ARG A 172 -7.14 9.09 -0.02
N ARG A 173 -8.00 8.90 1.00
CA ARG A 173 -9.16 8.00 0.90
C ARG A 173 -10.12 8.47 -0.18
N LYS A 174 -10.41 9.76 -0.25
CA LYS A 174 -11.24 10.37 -1.30
C LYS A 174 -10.65 10.16 -2.68
N GLU A 175 -9.37 10.46 -2.89
CA GLU A 175 -8.69 10.26 -4.18
C GLU A 175 -8.66 8.79 -4.61
N LYS A 176 -8.41 7.86 -3.68
CA LYS A 176 -8.47 6.42 -3.94
C LYS A 176 -9.88 5.98 -4.32
N ALA A 177 -10.90 6.47 -3.64
CA ALA A 177 -12.30 6.18 -3.96
C ALA A 177 -12.69 6.75 -5.34
N GLN A 178 -12.28 7.97 -5.64
CA GLN A 178 -12.53 8.60 -6.95
C GLN A 178 -11.88 7.81 -8.10
N ARG A 179 -10.60 7.42 -7.96
CA ARG A 179 -9.93 6.57 -8.97
C ARG A 179 -10.65 5.25 -9.17
N LYS A 180 -11.11 4.62 -8.08
CA LYS A 180 -11.90 3.38 -8.15
C LYS A 180 -13.24 3.59 -8.87
N LEU A 181 -13.94 4.68 -8.55
CA LEU A 181 -15.20 5.04 -9.22
C LEU A 181 -15.01 5.28 -10.72
N THR A 182 -13.97 6.02 -11.11
CA THR A 182 -13.64 6.24 -12.53
C THR A 182 -13.35 4.93 -13.26
N GLY A 183 -12.58 4.03 -12.64
CA GLY A 183 -12.33 2.70 -13.22
C GLY A 183 -13.59 1.82 -13.31
N MET A 184 -14.50 1.93 -12.33
CA MET A 184 -15.79 1.22 -12.35
C MET A 184 -16.70 1.76 -13.45
N GLN A 185 -16.71 3.06 -13.72
CA GLN A 185 -17.51 3.65 -14.79
C GLN A 185 -17.13 3.07 -16.16
N ALA A 186 -15.84 3.00 -16.46
CA ALA A 186 -15.37 2.38 -17.71
C ALA A 186 -15.79 0.91 -17.86
N ASN A 187 -15.83 0.15 -16.74
CA ASN A 187 -16.32 -1.22 -16.76
C ASN A 187 -17.85 -1.30 -16.98
N LEU A 188 -18.61 -0.36 -16.40
CA LEU A 188 -20.06 -0.27 -16.61
C LEU A 188 -20.37 0.06 -18.07
N ASP A 189 -19.69 1.01 -18.66
CA ASP A 189 -19.86 1.38 -20.07
C ASP A 189 -19.61 0.16 -20.98
N ARG A 190 -18.54 -0.59 -20.73
CA ARG A 190 -18.23 -1.82 -21.46
C ARG A 190 -19.30 -2.90 -21.29
N LEU A 191 -19.85 -3.08 -20.08
CA LEU A 191 -20.93 -4.03 -19.83
C LEU A 191 -22.20 -3.61 -20.54
N GLN A 192 -22.49 -2.32 -20.60
CA GLN A 192 -23.63 -1.79 -21.34
C GLN A 192 -23.51 -2.10 -22.84
N ASP A 193 -22.34 -1.83 -23.44
CA ASP A 193 -22.06 -2.14 -24.85
C ASP A 193 -22.27 -3.64 -25.15
N LEU A 194 -21.74 -4.52 -24.28
CA LEU A 194 -21.93 -5.98 -24.44
C LEU A 194 -23.41 -6.38 -24.31
N THR A 195 -24.14 -5.77 -23.40
CA THR A 195 -25.57 -6.06 -23.20
C THR A 195 -26.37 -5.64 -24.43
N ASP A 196 -26.04 -4.47 -24.98
CA ASP A 196 -26.70 -3.95 -26.18
C ASP A 196 -26.37 -4.82 -27.42
N GLU A 197 -25.15 -5.29 -27.55
CA GLU A 197 -24.73 -6.20 -28.61
C GLU A 197 -25.49 -7.56 -28.52
N LEU A 198 -25.50 -8.16 -27.32
CA LEU A 198 -26.26 -9.39 -27.08
C LEU A 198 -27.77 -9.21 -27.36
N GLY A 199 -28.33 -8.08 -26.98
CA GLY A 199 -29.70 -7.74 -27.29
C GLY A 199 -29.99 -7.67 -28.80
N LYS A 200 -29.04 -7.12 -29.58
CA LYS A 200 -29.12 -7.10 -31.04
C LYS A 200 -29.06 -8.51 -31.66
N GLN A 201 -28.24 -9.39 -31.11
CA GLN A 201 -28.08 -10.78 -31.56
C GLN A 201 -29.29 -11.65 -31.18
N LEU A 202 -29.90 -11.44 -30.01
CA LEU A 202 -31.05 -12.21 -29.54
C LEU A 202 -32.32 -11.96 -30.37
N LYS A 203 -32.55 -10.73 -30.84
CA LYS A 203 -33.75 -10.40 -31.62
C LYS A 203 -33.93 -11.25 -32.88
N PRO A 204 -32.92 -11.40 -33.77
CA PRO A 204 -33.06 -12.27 -34.94
C PRO A 204 -33.17 -13.76 -34.57
N LEU A 205 -32.47 -14.21 -33.54
CA LEU A 205 -32.57 -15.61 -33.10
C LEU A 205 -33.96 -15.95 -32.54
N ALA A 206 -34.58 -15.05 -31.81
CA ALA A 206 -35.95 -15.22 -31.33
C ALA A 206 -36.93 -15.37 -32.51
N ARG A 207 -36.81 -14.53 -33.56
CA ARG A 207 -37.61 -14.63 -34.77
C ARG A 207 -37.38 -15.96 -35.51
N GLN A 208 -36.15 -16.42 -35.60
CA GLN A 208 -35.80 -17.71 -36.21
C GLN A 208 -36.38 -18.88 -35.41
N ALA A 209 -36.31 -18.82 -34.08
CA ALA A 209 -36.88 -19.83 -33.20
C ALA A 209 -38.41 -19.91 -33.36
N GLU A 210 -39.11 -18.77 -33.40
CA GLU A 210 -40.56 -18.75 -33.68
C GLU A 210 -40.92 -19.33 -35.07
N ALA A 211 -40.15 -18.97 -36.11
CA ALA A 211 -40.36 -19.50 -37.44
C ALA A 211 -40.10 -21.02 -37.50
N ALA A 212 -39.03 -21.50 -36.83
CA ALA A 212 -38.76 -22.94 -36.75
C ALA A 212 -39.84 -23.69 -35.98
N GLN A 213 -40.39 -23.13 -34.91
CA GLN A 213 -41.47 -23.74 -34.16
C GLN A 213 -42.78 -23.83 -34.95
N ARG A 214 -43.13 -22.78 -35.71
CA ARG A 214 -44.27 -22.81 -36.65
C ARG A 214 -44.06 -23.83 -37.75
N ALA A 215 -42.84 -23.89 -38.33
CA ALA A 215 -42.53 -24.90 -39.35
C ALA A 215 -42.64 -26.33 -38.83
N ALA A 216 -42.19 -26.59 -37.59
CA ALA A 216 -42.32 -27.90 -36.94
C ALA A 216 -43.81 -28.32 -36.77
N THR A 217 -44.66 -27.38 -36.34
CA THR A 217 -46.10 -27.63 -36.20
C THR A 217 -46.74 -27.99 -37.56
N VAL A 218 -46.47 -27.17 -38.59
CA VAL A 218 -46.98 -27.41 -39.92
C VAL A 218 -46.49 -28.75 -40.51
N GLN A 219 -45.24 -29.12 -40.25
CA GLN A 219 -44.69 -30.42 -40.67
C GLN A 219 -45.35 -31.58 -39.94
N ALA A 220 -45.66 -31.44 -38.65
CA ALA A 220 -46.43 -32.46 -37.92
C ALA A 220 -47.85 -32.64 -38.49
N ASP A 221 -48.53 -31.53 -38.70
CA ASP A 221 -49.91 -31.56 -39.29
C ASP A 221 -49.88 -32.16 -40.70
N LEU A 222 -48.90 -31.80 -41.51
CA LEU A 222 -48.70 -32.38 -42.84
C LEU A 222 -48.50 -33.91 -42.82
N ARG A 223 -47.64 -34.34 -41.85
CA ARG A 223 -47.36 -35.76 -41.65
C ARG A 223 -48.59 -36.51 -41.24
N ASP A 224 -49.38 -35.99 -40.32
CA ASP A 224 -50.67 -36.61 -39.90
C ASP A 224 -51.66 -36.64 -40.99
N ALA A 225 -51.83 -35.56 -41.78
CA ALA A 225 -52.74 -35.54 -42.95
C ALA A 225 -52.35 -36.58 -44.02
N ARG A 226 -51.00 -36.71 -44.28
CA ARG A 226 -50.53 -37.74 -45.23
C ARG A 226 -50.75 -39.16 -44.73
N LEU A 227 -50.61 -39.43 -43.44
CA LEU A 227 -50.85 -40.74 -42.84
C LEU A 227 -52.38 -41.08 -42.91
N ARG A 228 -53.30 -40.13 -42.65
CA ARG A 228 -54.71 -40.30 -42.77
C ARG A 228 -55.15 -40.58 -44.24
N LEU A 229 -54.61 -39.82 -45.19
CA LEU A 229 -54.87 -40.01 -46.60
C LEU A 229 -54.34 -41.36 -47.13
N ALA A 230 -53.18 -41.81 -46.61
CA ALA A 230 -52.66 -43.13 -46.97
C ALA A 230 -53.54 -44.27 -46.40
N GLY A 231 -54.04 -44.12 -45.15
CA GLY A 231 -54.95 -45.06 -44.52
C GLY A 231 -56.29 -45.18 -45.29
N ASP A 232 -56.80 -44.06 -45.69
CA ASP A 232 -58.12 -44.02 -46.48
C ASP A 232 -58.01 -44.68 -47.87
N ARG A 233 -56.76 -44.79 -48.40
CA ARG A 233 -56.54 -45.49 -49.69
C ARG A 233 -56.33 -47.00 -49.57
N VAL A 234 -56.20 -47.52 -48.38
CA VAL A 234 -55.94 -48.94 -48.10
C VAL A 234 -57.21 -49.68 -47.64
N VAL A 235 -58.26 -48.94 -47.26
CA VAL A 235 -59.59 -49.46 -46.97
C VAL A 235 -60.40 -49.37 -48.25
#